data_489cd8f8f1f88dd9ae80cd77e6e67ab6
#
_entry.id   489cd8f8f1f88dd9ae80cd77e6e67ab6
#
_cell.length_a   1.000
_cell.length_b   1.000
_cell.length_c   1.000
_cell.angle_alpha   90.00
_cell.angle_beta   90.00
_cell.angle_gamma   90.00
#
_symmetry.space_group_name_H-M   'P 1'
#
loop_
_entity.id
_entity.type
_entity.pdbx_description
1 polymer ?
#
loop_
_entity_poly.entity_id
_entity_poly.type
_entity_poly.pdbx_seq_one_letter_code
_entity_poly.pdbx_strand_id
1 'polypeptide(L)'
;TSVFGNDTDREIDEITRNQLQFGGLKCRVLGTFYTFEGELWLGSDIESFASASKLNVYRPHGETLKTIVNYIDPIRKNDAREAARQIGLNSEPEPFQIGTVRYTSTDRLHRKNSGSEKVPVFVQPSDFLARRTAVLGMTRTGKSNMIKQMVSVVKRVADHGGIKIGQIIYDINGEYANANQQDKGALADIYSFDTVRYRMMETTGFEELRTNFYEQLNEGFGIIQRELESANRVTTDYVRAFVNLSLDKPDEKEQGEFYRWQRIVAAYKTLLYVAGFEPPSGVRIQFRVNQQVQRLVNARASGSLPDPNNGMSLEQAKQWFTAARAANQDDLLPSSTPGNNWVDDSLQNLLDMITQKRGNNSYISGYRILSDSIRYHSPRRTQDVAQEIYNHLVQGKIVILDLSVGDARIREKVSTQIASKIFQNSMSNFVSGQTPPNIVVYIEEAHNLIGKGMDLTETWPRLAKEGAKYRISLVYATQEVTSMHPNILANTENWFITHLNNLREIKELAQFYDFDDFSESLIRAQDVGFARVKTLSGPFVVPVQIDKFNPEAEKQRVDDLMKNGKE
;
A
#
# COMPACT_ATOMS: atom_id res chain seq x y z
N THR A 1 -11.99 14.83 -53.95
CA THR A 1 -13.01 14.03 -54.62
C THR A 1 -12.98 14.33 -56.10
N SER A 2 -12.58 13.31 -56.91
CA SER A 2 -12.69 13.19 -58.38
C SER A 2 -12.10 14.31 -59.21
N VAL A 3 -10.81 14.44 -59.25
CA VAL A 3 -10.07 15.12 -60.35
C VAL A 3 -9.64 14.10 -61.44
N PHE A 4 -9.90 12.81 -61.25
CA PHE A 4 -9.58 11.77 -62.25
C PHE A 4 -10.88 11.29 -62.89
N GLY A 5 -11.21 11.92 -64.05
CA GLY A 5 -12.12 11.33 -65.01
C GLY A 5 -11.57 9.98 -65.51
N ASN A 6 -12.48 9.07 -65.87
CA ASN A 6 -12.22 7.74 -66.37
C ASN A 6 -11.33 7.72 -67.65
N ASP A 7 -10.04 7.91 -67.47
CA ASP A 7 -9.04 7.63 -68.51
C ASP A 7 -8.04 6.64 -67.95
N THR A 8 -8.32 5.36 -68.13
CA THR A 8 -7.65 4.23 -67.51
C THR A 8 -6.33 3.82 -68.19
N ASP A 9 -5.84 4.58 -69.17
CA ASP A 9 -4.69 4.20 -70.02
C ASP A 9 -3.57 5.25 -70.12
N ARG A 10 -3.47 6.21 -69.20
CA ARG A 10 -2.26 7.02 -69.11
C ARG A 10 -1.31 6.47 -68.08
N GLU A 11 -0.25 5.80 -68.55
CA GLU A 11 0.92 5.55 -67.70
C GLU A 11 1.45 6.88 -67.17
N ILE A 12 1.30 7.08 -65.87
CA ILE A 12 1.91 8.19 -65.17
C ILE A 12 3.41 8.01 -65.20
N ASP A 13 4.15 8.92 -65.81
CA ASP A 13 5.61 8.86 -65.82
C ASP A 13 6.19 8.86 -64.41
N GLU A 14 7.42 8.31 -64.28
CA GLU A 14 8.05 8.10 -62.99
C GLU A 14 8.28 9.39 -62.20
N ILE A 15 8.49 10.52 -62.89
CA ILE A 15 8.70 11.81 -62.27
C ILE A 15 7.37 12.32 -61.67
N THR A 16 6.27 12.23 -62.46
CA THR A 16 4.93 12.61 -62.01
C THR A 16 4.46 11.68 -60.87
N ARG A 17 4.76 10.39 -60.95
CA ARG A 17 4.47 9.41 -59.89
C ARG A 17 5.20 9.79 -58.60
N ASN A 18 6.49 10.13 -58.64
CA ASN A 18 7.28 10.59 -57.50
C ASN A 18 6.81 11.95 -56.95
N GLN A 19 6.34 12.84 -57.80
CA GLN A 19 5.75 14.10 -57.37
C GLN A 19 4.37 13.97 -56.73
N LEU A 20 3.60 12.93 -57.11
CA LEU A 20 2.27 12.65 -56.57
C LEU A 20 2.31 11.77 -55.30
N GLN A 21 3.44 11.10 -55.03
CA GLN A 21 3.63 10.33 -53.82
C GLN A 21 4.19 11.21 -52.69
N PHE A 22 3.32 11.89 -51.98
CA PHE A 22 3.75 12.57 -50.73
C PHE A 22 3.67 11.57 -49.58
N GLY A 23 4.80 11.35 -48.93
CA GLY A 23 4.81 10.83 -47.58
C GLY A 23 4.77 12.01 -46.60
N GLY A 24 3.64 12.26 -45.92
CA GLY A 24 3.55 13.27 -44.87
C GLY A 24 3.83 12.64 -43.49
N LEU A 25 4.77 13.21 -42.75
CA LEU A 25 4.99 12.86 -41.35
C LEU A 25 4.51 14.02 -40.46
N LYS A 26 3.51 13.75 -39.60
CA LYS A 26 3.11 14.70 -38.59
C LYS A 26 4.13 14.65 -37.45
N CYS A 27 4.86 15.76 -37.24
CA CYS A 27 5.82 15.88 -36.15
C CYS A 27 5.38 16.97 -35.18
N ARG A 28 5.66 16.77 -33.90
CA ARG A 28 5.59 17.77 -32.87
C ARG A 28 6.99 18.10 -32.40
N VAL A 29 7.32 19.38 -32.30
CA VAL A 29 8.58 19.83 -31.72
C VAL A 29 8.47 19.69 -30.21
N LEU A 30 9.41 18.96 -29.59
CA LEU A 30 9.46 18.74 -28.14
C LEU A 30 10.39 19.72 -27.43
N GLY A 31 11.27 20.39 -28.16
CA GLY A 31 12.24 21.33 -27.67
C GLY A 31 13.44 21.45 -28.62
N THR A 32 14.35 22.33 -28.30
CA THR A 32 15.57 22.59 -29.08
C THR A 32 16.80 22.33 -28.21
N PHE A 33 17.66 21.41 -28.64
CA PHE A 33 18.95 21.20 -27.98
C PHE A 33 19.95 22.28 -28.42
N TYR A 34 20.65 22.83 -27.45
CA TYR A 34 21.75 23.78 -27.68
C TYR A 34 22.88 23.55 -26.68
N THR A 35 24.08 24.04 -27.02
CA THR A 35 25.25 23.94 -26.14
C THR A 35 25.48 25.29 -25.46
N PHE A 36 25.58 25.31 -24.15
CA PHE A 36 25.93 26.48 -23.36
C PHE A 36 26.93 26.07 -22.27
N GLU A 37 28.04 26.80 -22.17
CA GLU A 37 29.15 26.52 -21.24
C GLU A 37 29.71 25.09 -21.31
N GLY A 38 29.65 24.49 -22.52
CA GLY A 38 30.13 23.12 -22.74
C GLY A 38 29.15 22.01 -22.34
N GLU A 39 27.99 22.35 -21.79
CA GLU A 39 26.92 21.43 -21.46
C GLU A 39 25.78 21.47 -22.50
N LEU A 40 25.06 20.34 -22.63
CA LEU A 40 23.88 20.23 -23.49
C LEU A 40 22.65 20.65 -22.71
N TRP A 41 21.93 21.63 -23.26
CA TRP A 41 20.70 22.18 -22.71
C TRP A 41 19.51 21.91 -23.63
N LEU A 42 18.29 21.88 -23.04
CA LEU A 42 17.03 21.75 -23.76
C LEU A 42 16.19 23.02 -23.56
N GLY A 43 16.02 23.78 -24.65
CA GLY A 43 15.13 24.94 -24.68
C GLY A 43 13.70 24.56 -25.08
N SER A 44 12.74 25.34 -24.62
CA SER A 44 11.31 25.19 -24.94
C SER A 44 10.88 25.97 -26.17
N ASP A 45 11.81 26.37 -27.06
CA ASP A 45 11.57 27.21 -28.25
C ASP A 45 10.78 26.46 -29.33
N ILE A 46 9.51 26.24 -29.07
CA ILE A 46 8.60 25.49 -29.93
C ILE A 46 8.04 26.39 -31.06
N GLU A 47 8.04 27.70 -30.86
CA GLU A 47 7.33 28.66 -31.71
C GLU A 47 8.22 29.39 -32.73
N SER A 48 9.53 29.19 -32.73
CA SER A 48 10.49 29.95 -33.53
C SER A 48 10.76 29.42 -34.95
N PHE A 49 9.96 28.48 -35.46
CA PHE A 49 10.14 27.93 -36.81
C PHE A 49 9.51 28.82 -37.87
N ALA A 50 10.32 29.65 -38.52
CA ALA A 50 9.87 30.54 -39.57
C ALA A 50 9.50 29.83 -40.90
N SER A 51 10.06 28.67 -41.20
CA SER A 51 9.75 27.89 -42.42
C SER A 51 10.23 26.43 -42.33
N ALA A 52 9.30 25.50 -42.59
CA ALA A 52 9.61 24.06 -42.66
C ALA A 52 10.51 23.69 -43.86
N SER A 53 10.55 24.49 -44.90
CA SER A 53 11.34 24.23 -46.12
C SER A 53 12.86 24.31 -45.93
N LYS A 54 13.33 24.83 -44.77
CA LYS A 54 14.75 24.94 -44.44
C LYS A 54 15.20 23.89 -43.41
N LEU A 55 14.32 22.94 -43.01
CA LEU A 55 14.63 21.93 -42.02
C LEU A 55 15.00 20.60 -42.68
N ASN A 56 16.11 20.04 -42.28
CA ASN A 56 16.47 18.65 -42.59
C ASN A 56 15.91 17.74 -41.50
N VAL A 57 15.33 16.62 -41.89
CA VAL A 57 14.79 15.62 -40.97
C VAL A 57 15.75 14.44 -40.87
N TYR A 58 16.18 14.13 -39.65
CA TYR A 58 17.06 13.01 -39.36
C TYR A 58 16.38 12.06 -38.37
N ARG A 59 16.60 10.73 -38.57
CA ARG A 59 16.22 9.72 -37.57
C ARG A 59 17.45 9.46 -36.69
N PRO A 60 17.42 9.82 -35.39
CA PRO A 60 18.54 9.54 -34.50
C PRO A 60 18.69 8.02 -34.24
N HIS A 61 19.91 7.55 -34.17
CA HIS A 61 20.25 6.18 -33.82
C HIS A 61 21.57 6.15 -33.03
N GLY A 62 21.93 4.98 -32.46
CA GLY A 62 23.19 4.78 -31.72
C GLY A 62 23.35 5.78 -30.56
N GLU A 63 24.54 6.37 -30.43
CA GLU A 63 24.89 7.28 -29.35
C GLU A 63 24.05 8.59 -29.34
N THR A 64 23.68 9.09 -30.51
CA THR A 64 22.79 10.27 -30.58
C THR A 64 21.42 9.99 -29.96
N LEU A 65 20.81 8.86 -30.27
CA LEU A 65 19.54 8.44 -29.67
C LEU A 65 19.70 8.18 -28.17
N LYS A 66 20.81 7.54 -27.76
CA LYS A 66 21.13 7.29 -26.34
C LYS A 66 21.23 8.61 -25.56
N THR A 67 21.89 9.62 -26.13
CA THR A 67 21.99 10.95 -25.52
C THR A 67 20.61 11.60 -25.37
N ILE A 68 19.76 11.53 -26.39
CA ILE A 68 18.41 12.13 -26.37
C ILE A 68 17.51 11.47 -25.32
N VAL A 69 17.42 10.11 -25.32
CA VAL A 69 16.48 9.39 -24.44
C VAL A 69 16.91 9.37 -22.98
N ASN A 70 18.20 9.58 -22.70
CA ASN A 70 18.73 9.62 -21.35
C ASN A 70 19.14 11.06 -20.94
N TYR A 71 18.67 12.05 -21.68
CA TYR A 71 18.97 13.44 -21.38
C TYR A 71 18.35 13.86 -20.05
N ILE A 72 19.14 14.51 -19.23
CA ILE A 72 18.71 15.14 -17.99
C ILE A 72 19.19 16.58 -18.02
N ASP A 73 18.28 17.49 -17.82
CA ASP A 73 18.57 18.93 -17.76
C ASP A 73 19.57 19.23 -16.63
N PRO A 74 20.59 20.10 -16.85
CA PRO A 74 21.59 20.45 -15.82
C PRO A 74 20.98 20.98 -14.52
N ILE A 75 19.88 21.73 -14.58
CA ILE A 75 19.15 22.18 -13.38
C ILE A 75 18.60 20.96 -12.62
N ARG A 76 17.96 20.03 -13.34
CA ARG A 76 17.44 18.79 -12.74
C ARG A 76 18.51 17.90 -12.13
N LYS A 77 19.71 17.87 -12.72
CA LYS A 77 20.87 17.17 -12.10
C LYS A 77 21.23 17.75 -10.75
N ASN A 78 21.19 19.06 -10.62
CA ASN A 78 21.47 19.72 -9.34
C ASN A 78 20.36 19.47 -8.33
N ASP A 79 19.09 19.56 -8.74
CA ASP A 79 17.93 19.22 -7.90
C ASP A 79 18.01 17.76 -7.40
N ALA A 80 18.38 16.82 -8.27
CA ALA A 80 18.52 15.40 -7.93
C ALA A 80 19.67 15.18 -6.91
N ARG A 81 20.80 15.87 -7.06
CA ARG A 81 21.91 15.82 -6.09
C ARG A 81 21.50 16.37 -4.71
N GLU A 82 20.74 17.46 -4.70
CA GLU A 82 20.24 18.02 -3.46
C GLU A 82 19.20 17.09 -2.81
N ALA A 83 18.28 16.52 -3.58
CA ALA A 83 17.34 15.52 -3.10
C ALA A 83 18.05 14.27 -2.54
N ALA A 84 19.12 13.81 -3.20
CA ALA A 84 19.94 12.70 -2.72
C ALA A 84 20.58 13.01 -1.35
N ARG A 85 21.12 14.23 -1.17
CA ARG A 85 21.67 14.68 0.13
C ARG A 85 20.60 14.75 1.22
N GLN A 86 19.39 15.22 0.88
CA GLN A 86 18.29 15.32 1.85
C GLN A 86 17.84 13.95 2.38
N ILE A 87 17.98 12.87 1.62
CA ILE A 87 17.69 11.50 2.06
C ILE A 87 18.87 10.80 2.73
N GLY A 88 20.02 11.47 2.83
CA GLY A 88 21.22 10.98 3.52
C GLY A 88 22.27 10.34 2.61
N LEU A 89 22.17 10.49 1.28
CA LEU A 89 23.19 10.05 0.34
C LEU A 89 24.30 11.10 0.20
N ASN A 90 25.55 10.66 0.19
CA ASN A 90 26.71 11.55 -0.02
C ASN A 90 26.88 11.95 -1.50
N SER A 91 26.41 11.11 -2.42
CA SER A 91 26.46 11.34 -3.86
C SER A 91 25.20 10.81 -4.51
N GLU A 92 24.89 11.31 -5.71
CA GLU A 92 23.80 10.77 -6.53
C GLU A 92 24.15 9.33 -6.94
N PRO A 93 23.20 8.36 -6.80
CA PRO A 93 23.42 7.00 -7.24
C PRO A 93 23.60 6.92 -8.76
N GLU A 94 24.38 5.93 -9.22
CA GLU A 94 24.53 5.64 -10.64
C GLU A 94 23.16 5.36 -11.31
N PRO A 95 22.93 5.88 -12.53
CA PRO A 95 21.72 5.61 -13.27
C PRO A 95 21.51 4.11 -13.50
N PHE A 96 20.27 3.66 -13.30
CA PHE A 96 19.93 2.25 -13.44
C PHE A 96 19.30 1.97 -14.80
N GLN A 97 19.86 1.00 -15.55
CA GLN A 97 19.30 0.56 -16.81
C GLN A 97 18.00 -0.23 -16.57
N ILE A 98 16.89 0.23 -17.15
CA ILE A 98 15.58 -0.44 -17.07
C ILE A 98 15.21 -1.22 -18.31
N GLY A 99 15.88 -0.99 -19.43
CA GLY A 99 15.55 -1.61 -20.69
C GLY A 99 16.23 -0.94 -21.88
N THR A 100 15.63 -1.10 -23.05
CA THR A 100 16.13 -0.53 -24.30
C THR A 100 15.03 0.17 -25.09
N VAL A 101 15.39 1.19 -25.87
CA VAL A 101 14.44 1.90 -26.74
C VAL A 101 13.76 0.93 -27.70
N ARG A 102 12.44 1.06 -27.84
CA ARG A 102 11.63 0.28 -28.76
C ARG A 102 10.48 1.09 -29.32
N TYR A 103 10.40 1.25 -30.62
CA TYR A 103 9.36 2.06 -31.25
C TYR A 103 8.09 1.27 -31.59
N THR A 104 8.23 0.02 -32.03
CA THR A 104 7.11 -0.82 -32.48
C THR A 104 7.26 -2.26 -32.01
N SER A 105 6.17 -3.04 -32.08
CA SER A 105 6.19 -4.47 -31.75
C SER A 105 7.08 -5.29 -32.67
N THR A 106 7.19 -4.91 -33.93
CA THR A 106 8.07 -5.56 -34.93
C THR A 106 9.55 -5.39 -34.63
N ASP A 107 9.96 -4.30 -33.98
CA ASP A 107 11.34 -4.06 -33.56
C ASP A 107 11.93 -5.23 -32.75
N ARG A 108 11.08 -5.92 -31.98
CA ARG A 108 11.52 -7.04 -31.14
C ARG A 108 12.06 -8.22 -31.91
N LEU A 109 11.40 -8.57 -33.02
CA LEU A 109 11.81 -9.71 -33.85
C LEU A 109 12.96 -9.31 -34.78
N HIS A 110 12.89 -8.12 -35.35
CA HIS A 110 13.91 -7.61 -36.27
C HIS A 110 15.26 -7.45 -35.59
N ARG A 111 15.30 -6.88 -34.38
CA ARG A 111 16.55 -6.74 -33.61
C ARG A 111 17.17 -8.06 -33.14
N LYS A 112 16.36 -9.09 -32.95
CA LYS A 112 16.87 -10.43 -32.64
C LYS A 112 17.74 -11.01 -33.76
N ASN A 113 17.43 -10.65 -34.99
CA ASN A 113 18.04 -11.24 -36.20
C ASN A 113 19.07 -10.32 -36.87
N SER A 114 19.05 -9.01 -36.62
CA SER A 114 19.82 -8.03 -37.38
C SER A 114 21.12 -7.55 -36.74
N GLY A 115 21.44 -7.99 -35.50
CA GLY A 115 22.61 -7.47 -34.77
C GLY A 115 22.58 -5.96 -34.50
N SER A 116 21.43 -5.31 -34.65
CA SER A 116 21.30 -3.86 -34.48
C SER A 116 21.59 -3.46 -33.05
N GLU A 117 22.33 -2.36 -32.90
CA GLU A 117 22.71 -1.80 -31.62
C GLU A 117 21.49 -1.45 -30.76
N LYS A 118 21.42 -2.03 -29.56
CA LYS A 118 20.37 -1.74 -28.59
C LYS A 118 20.73 -0.45 -27.86
N VAL A 119 19.83 0.52 -27.89
CA VAL A 119 20.03 1.78 -27.15
C VAL A 119 19.49 1.63 -25.74
N PRO A 120 20.33 1.64 -24.70
CA PRO A 120 19.88 1.48 -23.33
C PRO A 120 19.13 2.70 -22.84
N VAL A 121 18.14 2.47 -21.97
CA VAL A 121 17.37 3.51 -21.26
C VAL A 121 17.64 3.40 -19.78
N PHE A 122 18.06 4.51 -19.19
CA PHE A 122 18.38 4.62 -17.78
C PHE A 122 17.35 5.47 -17.03
N VAL A 123 17.18 5.19 -15.75
CA VAL A 123 16.41 6.02 -14.81
C VAL A 123 17.31 6.43 -13.66
N GLN A 124 17.04 7.61 -13.11
CA GLN A 124 17.73 8.08 -11.90
C GLN A 124 17.05 7.45 -10.67
N PRO A 125 17.77 6.70 -9.83
CA PRO A 125 17.19 6.10 -8.64
C PRO A 125 16.59 7.12 -7.66
N SER A 126 17.12 8.32 -7.60
CA SER A 126 16.58 9.44 -6.81
C SER A 126 15.17 9.85 -7.22
N ASP A 127 14.76 9.60 -8.47
CA ASP A 127 13.40 9.87 -8.94
C ASP A 127 12.33 9.06 -8.19
N PHE A 128 12.70 7.94 -7.57
CA PHE A 128 11.77 7.07 -6.84
C PHE A 128 11.65 7.39 -5.35
N LEU A 129 12.53 8.23 -4.80
CA LEU A 129 12.59 8.52 -3.37
C LEU A 129 11.85 9.83 -3.04
N ALA A 130 10.95 9.78 -2.07
CA ALA A 130 10.03 10.86 -1.71
C ALA A 130 9.20 11.37 -2.91
N ARG A 131 8.81 10.48 -3.81
CA ARG A 131 8.06 10.77 -5.05
C ARG A 131 6.94 9.76 -5.26
N ARG A 132 6.06 10.05 -6.23
CA ARG A 132 4.96 9.17 -6.66
C ARG A 132 5.26 8.60 -8.03
N THR A 133 5.11 7.30 -8.14
CA THR A 133 5.36 6.54 -9.36
C THR A 133 4.14 5.71 -9.71
N ALA A 134 3.61 5.89 -10.91
CA ALA A 134 2.51 5.12 -11.47
C ALA A 134 3.04 3.99 -12.37
N VAL A 135 2.53 2.79 -12.19
CA VAL A 135 2.76 1.62 -13.04
C VAL A 135 1.42 1.15 -13.59
N LEU A 136 1.08 1.61 -14.79
CA LEU A 136 -0.25 1.47 -15.36
C LEU A 136 -0.27 0.46 -16.51
N GLY A 137 -1.33 -0.34 -16.59
CA GLY A 137 -1.50 -1.28 -17.68
C GLY A 137 -2.32 -2.51 -17.32
N MET A 138 -2.71 -3.27 -18.32
CA MET A 138 -3.48 -4.49 -18.16
C MET A 138 -2.72 -5.59 -17.41
N THR A 139 -3.44 -6.61 -16.97
CA THR A 139 -2.84 -7.83 -16.44
C THR A 139 -1.90 -8.48 -17.46
N ARG A 140 -0.82 -9.11 -16.98
CA ARG A 140 0.20 -9.79 -17.79
C ARG A 140 1.00 -8.88 -18.76
N THR A 141 0.98 -7.57 -18.57
CA THR A 141 1.81 -6.64 -19.35
C THR A 141 3.18 -6.35 -18.76
N GLY A 142 3.47 -6.88 -17.56
CA GLY A 142 4.77 -6.76 -16.90
C GLY A 142 4.80 -5.79 -15.71
N LYS A 143 3.64 -5.40 -15.14
CA LYS A 143 3.58 -4.51 -13.95
C LYS A 143 4.40 -5.05 -12.77
N SER A 144 4.17 -6.30 -12.39
CA SER A 144 4.89 -6.93 -11.27
C SER A 144 6.39 -7.02 -11.52
N ASN A 145 6.81 -7.24 -12.78
CA ASN A 145 8.22 -7.20 -13.17
C ASN A 145 8.84 -5.80 -12.92
N MET A 146 8.12 -4.73 -13.25
CA MET A 146 8.57 -3.36 -13.00
C MET A 146 8.69 -3.06 -11.52
N ILE A 147 7.71 -3.49 -10.70
CA ILE A 147 7.77 -3.33 -9.24
C ILE A 147 9.00 -4.07 -8.67
N LYS A 148 9.27 -5.31 -9.10
CA LYS A 148 10.47 -6.05 -8.67
C LYS A 148 11.76 -5.32 -9.03
N GLN A 149 11.84 -4.73 -10.23
CA GLN A 149 12.98 -3.89 -10.60
C GLN A 149 13.10 -2.66 -9.70
N MET A 150 12.01 -1.95 -9.43
CA MET A 150 12.02 -0.77 -8.55
C MET A 150 12.46 -1.12 -7.13
N VAL A 151 11.98 -2.23 -6.56
CA VAL A 151 12.44 -2.72 -5.25
C VAL A 151 13.94 -2.98 -5.27
N SER A 152 14.45 -3.60 -6.34
CA SER A 152 15.89 -3.86 -6.52
C SER A 152 16.70 -2.55 -6.66
N VAL A 153 16.22 -1.57 -7.43
CA VAL A 153 16.86 -0.26 -7.57
C VAL A 153 16.98 0.43 -6.21
N VAL A 154 15.87 0.50 -5.45
CA VAL A 154 15.85 1.12 -4.13
C VAL A 154 16.79 0.39 -3.15
N LYS A 155 16.84 -0.94 -3.21
CA LYS A 155 17.76 -1.72 -2.38
C LYS A 155 19.24 -1.44 -2.73
N ARG A 156 19.56 -1.34 -4.03
CA ARG A 156 20.92 -0.97 -4.48
C ARG A 156 21.33 0.42 -4.03
N VAL A 157 20.41 1.38 -4.04
CA VAL A 157 20.65 2.73 -3.49
C VAL A 157 20.95 2.67 -2.01
N ALA A 158 20.17 1.90 -1.25
CA ALA A 158 20.39 1.72 0.18
C ALA A 158 21.76 1.09 0.47
N ASP A 159 22.10 0.02 -0.25
CA ASP A 159 23.36 -0.71 -0.10
C ASP A 159 24.58 0.18 -0.46
N HIS A 160 24.50 0.89 -1.60
CA HIS A 160 25.59 1.78 -2.06
C HIS A 160 25.78 2.99 -1.14
N GLY A 161 24.68 3.59 -0.71
CA GLY A 161 24.70 4.78 0.14
C GLY A 161 24.93 4.50 1.63
N GLY A 162 24.90 3.24 2.06
CA GLY A 162 24.95 2.86 3.47
C GLY A 162 23.78 3.43 4.28
N ILE A 163 22.65 3.71 3.63
CA ILE A 163 21.44 4.29 4.25
C ILE A 163 20.34 3.25 4.40
N LYS A 164 19.47 3.47 5.38
CA LYS A 164 18.31 2.62 5.60
C LYS A 164 17.12 3.15 4.79
N ILE A 165 16.59 2.32 3.91
CA ILE A 165 15.35 2.59 3.17
C ILE A 165 14.41 1.41 3.39
N GLY A 166 13.36 1.62 4.17
CA GLY A 166 12.31 0.61 4.37
C GLY A 166 11.42 0.51 3.14
N GLN A 167 11.03 -0.71 2.79
CA GLN A 167 10.15 -0.95 1.66
C GLN A 167 8.96 -1.81 2.12
N ILE A 168 7.74 -1.39 1.82
CA ILE A 168 6.54 -2.17 2.14
C ILE A 168 5.73 -2.43 0.88
N ILE A 169 5.35 -3.69 0.66
CA ILE A 169 4.60 -4.14 -0.50
C ILE A 169 3.25 -4.67 -0.05
N TYR A 170 2.16 -4.03 -0.50
CA TYR A 170 0.80 -4.51 -0.34
C TYR A 170 0.48 -5.47 -1.50
N ASP A 171 0.77 -6.74 -1.27
CA ASP A 171 0.73 -7.83 -2.26
C ASP A 171 -0.67 -8.48 -2.28
N ILE A 172 -1.54 -7.95 -3.13
CA ILE A 172 -2.93 -8.45 -3.24
C ILE A 172 -2.98 -9.80 -3.98
N ASN A 173 -2.04 -10.04 -4.88
CA ASN A 173 -2.02 -11.22 -5.74
C ASN A 173 -1.10 -12.35 -5.22
N GLY A 174 -0.25 -12.08 -4.23
CA GLY A 174 0.70 -13.05 -3.68
C GLY A 174 1.95 -13.31 -4.54
N GLU A 175 2.32 -12.35 -5.40
CA GLU A 175 3.38 -12.52 -6.40
C GLU A 175 4.80 -12.20 -5.88
N TYR A 176 4.91 -11.53 -4.72
CA TYR A 176 6.19 -11.07 -4.15
C TYR A 176 6.62 -11.90 -2.94
N ALA A 177 5.64 -12.42 -2.18
CA ALA A 177 5.89 -13.20 -0.98
C ALA A 177 6.35 -14.63 -1.28
N ASN A 178 5.90 -15.21 -2.40
CA ASN A 178 6.18 -16.60 -2.77
C ASN A 178 6.56 -16.71 -4.25
N ALA A 179 7.50 -17.62 -4.56
CA ALA A 179 7.74 -18.00 -5.94
C ALA A 179 6.51 -18.77 -6.48
N ASN A 180 6.07 -18.43 -7.68
CA ASN A 180 5.03 -19.15 -8.38
C ASN A 180 5.61 -19.93 -9.58
N GLN A 181 4.79 -20.79 -10.22
CA GLN A 181 5.25 -21.60 -11.35
C GLN A 181 5.67 -20.77 -12.58
N GLN A 182 5.16 -19.55 -12.72
CA GLN A 182 5.43 -18.66 -13.85
C GLN A 182 6.61 -17.72 -13.57
N ASP A 183 6.87 -17.42 -12.30
CA ASP A 183 7.90 -16.48 -11.87
C ASP A 183 8.66 -17.06 -10.67
N LYS A 184 9.84 -17.63 -10.94
CA LYS A 184 10.70 -18.28 -9.92
C LYS A 184 11.41 -17.30 -9.00
N GLY A 185 11.22 -16.00 -9.15
CA GLY A 185 11.93 -14.95 -8.42
C GLY A 185 11.04 -14.22 -7.43
N ALA A 186 10.66 -14.85 -6.30
CA ALA A 186 10.07 -14.10 -5.20
C ALA A 186 11.10 -13.16 -4.56
N LEU A 187 10.70 -11.93 -4.25
CA LEU A 187 11.57 -10.97 -3.57
C LEU A 187 12.04 -11.50 -2.22
N ALA A 188 11.16 -12.24 -1.51
CA ALA A 188 11.49 -12.85 -0.24
C ALA A 188 12.62 -13.90 -0.32
N ASP A 189 12.77 -14.59 -1.45
CA ASP A 189 13.82 -15.58 -1.65
C ASP A 189 15.16 -14.94 -2.05
N ILE A 190 15.09 -13.78 -2.71
CA ILE A 190 16.27 -13.01 -3.13
C ILE A 190 16.87 -12.25 -1.95
N TYR A 191 16.04 -11.57 -1.18
CA TYR A 191 16.43 -10.73 -0.04
C TYR A 191 16.08 -11.38 1.31
N SER A 192 16.31 -12.69 1.45
CA SER A 192 15.83 -13.49 2.58
C SER A 192 16.22 -12.96 3.97
N PHE A 193 17.38 -12.32 4.11
CA PHE A 193 17.84 -11.74 5.39
C PHE A 193 17.21 -10.38 5.71
N ASP A 194 16.76 -9.65 4.69
CA ASP A 194 16.20 -8.31 4.81
C ASP A 194 14.67 -8.29 4.65
N THR A 195 14.04 -9.42 4.38
CA THR A 195 12.60 -9.50 4.12
C THR A 195 11.85 -10.11 5.30
N VAL A 196 10.75 -9.46 5.69
CA VAL A 196 9.76 -9.98 6.62
C VAL A 196 8.42 -10.12 5.90
N ARG A 197 7.82 -11.31 5.96
CA ARG A 197 6.54 -11.61 5.32
C ARG A 197 5.44 -11.71 6.34
N TYR A 198 4.32 -11.06 6.06
CA TYR A 198 3.12 -11.09 6.88
C TYR A 198 1.94 -11.70 6.13
N ARG A 199 1.10 -12.47 6.84
CA ARG A 199 -0.13 -13.07 6.31
C ARG A 199 -1.24 -13.10 7.35
N MET A 200 -2.51 -13.05 6.90
CA MET A 200 -3.68 -13.11 7.79
C MET A 200 -3.84 -14.48 8.48
N MET A 201 -3.34 -15.54 7.88
CA MET A 201 -3.44 -16.91 8.42
C MET A 201 -2.09 -17.38 8.93
N GLU A 202 -2.09 -18.20 9.98
CA GLU A 202 -0.88 -18.88 10.45
C GLU A 202 -0.26 -19.70 9.33
N THR A 203 0.96 -19.37 8.94
CA THR A 203 1.67 -20.01 7.85
C THR A 203 3.16 -20.04 8.17
N THR A 204 3.81 -21.18 8.01
CA THR A 204 5.25 -21.32 8.27
C THR A 204 6.06 -20.32 7.44
N GLY A 205 6.95 -19.59 8.10
CA GLY A 205 7.79 -18.55 7.48
C GLY A 205 7.10 -17.20 7.22
N PHE A 206 5.91 -17.00 7.77
CA PHE A 206 5.20 -15.74 7.80
C PHE A 206 4.92 -15.31 9.23
N GLU A 207 5.01 -14.01 9.46
CA GLU A 207 4.46 -13.37 10.64
C GLU A 207 2.94 -13.18 10.47
N GLU A 208 2.20 -13.13 11.60
CA GLU A 208 0.76 -13.01 11.56
C GLU A 208 0.29 -11.56 11.54
N LEU A 209 -0.65 -11.22 10.65
CA LEU A 209 -1.38 -9.93 10.65
C LEU A 209 -2.56 -9.93 11.62
N ARG A 210 -2.74 -10.99 12.43
CA ARG A 210 -3.82 -11.09 13.40
C ARG A 210 -3.52 -10.23 14.64
N THR A 211 -4.57 -9.82 15.35
CA THR A 211 -4.53 -8.94 16.51
C THR A 211 -4.86 -9.72 17.79
N ASN A 212 -4.22 -9.42 18.89
CA ASN A 212 -4.59 -9.97 20.20
C ASN A 212 -5.73 -9.14 20.82
N PHE A 213 -6.96 -9.67 20.77
CA PHE A 213 -8.15 -8.95 21.22
C PHE A 213 -8.21 -8.76 22.75
N TYR A 214 -7.40 -9.51 23.51
CA TYR A 214 -7.31 -9.36 24.97
C TYR A 214 -6.35 -8.23 25.41
N GLU A 215 -5.35 -7.91 24.58
CA GLU A 215 -4.34 -6.89 24.88
C GLU A 215 -4.54 -5.61 24.07
N GLN A 216 -4.82 -5.74 22.77
CA GLN A 216 -5.09 -4.63 21.86
C GLN A 216 -6.62 -4.41 21.77
N LEU A 217 -7.19 -3.91 22.89
CA LEU A 217 -8.64 -3.88 23.08
C LEU A 217 -9.36 -3.09 21.97
N ASN A 218 -8.91 -1.88 21.68
CA ASN A 218 -9.58 -0.99 20.72
C ASN A 218 -9.45 -1.49 19.29
N GLU A 219 -8.27 -2.01 18.92
CA GLU A 219 -8.01 -2.59 17.61
C GLU A 219 -8.87 -3.84 17.41
N GLY A 220 -8.85 -4.76 18.36
CA GLY A 220 -9.63 -5.99 18.32
C GLY A 220 -11.14 -5.71 18.31
N PHE A 221 -11.60 -4.81 19.17
CA PHE A 221 -13.00 -4.40 19.21
C PHE A 221 -13.44 -3.74 17.90
N GLY A 222 -12.62 -2.85 17.34
CA GLY A 222 -12.90 -2.23 16.05
C GLY A 222 -12.95 -3.25 14.88
N ILE A 223 -12.29 -4.41 14.97
CA ILE A 223 -12.47 -5.50 13.99
C ILE A 223 -13.84 -6.14 14.15
N ILE A 224 -14.25 -6.43 15.39
CA ILE A 224 -15.57 -7.00 15.70
C ILE A 224 -16.71 -6.07 15.22
N GLN A 225 -16.63 -4.76 15.54
CA GLN A 225 -17.62 -3.77 15.13
C GLN A 225 -17.89 -3.84 13.61
N ARG A 226 -16.83 -3.77 12.81
CA ARG A 226 -16.95 -3.77 11.34
C ARG A 226 -17.41 -5.10 10.78
N GLU A 227 -17.03 -6.22 11.38
CA GLU A 227 -17.53 -7.52 10.97
C GLU A 227 -19.04 -7.60 11.18
N LEU A 228 -19.55 -7.11 12.32
CA LEU A 228 -20.99 -7.05 12.61
C LEU A 228 -21.73 -6.09 11.67
N GLU A 229 -21.16 -4.91 11.39
CA GLU A 229 -21.73 -3.93 10.45
C GLU A 229 -21.77 -4.51 9.01
N SER A 230 -20.68 -5.10 8.57
CA SER A 230 -20.56 -5.64 7.23
C SER A 230 -21.45 -6.85 6.98
N ALA A 231 -21.69 -7.65 8.02
CA ALA A 231 -22.60 -8.78 7.98
C ALA A 231 -24.08 -8.37 8.17
N ASN A 232 -24.38 -7.07 8.24
CA ASN A 232 -25.73 -6.55 8.50
C ASN A 232 -26.35 -7.08 9.80
N ARG A 233 -25.53 -7.36 10.82
CA ARG A 233 -25.98 -7.90 12.12
C ARG A 233 -26.33 -6.83 13.15
N VAL A 234 -26.07 -5.54 12.88
CA VAL A 234 -26.38 -4.41 13.77
C VAL A 234 -27.85 -4.01 13.66
N THR A 235 -28.74 -4.99 13.81
CA THR A 235 -30.21 -4.79 13.65
C THR A 235 -30.96 -4.68 14.95
N THR A 236 -30.45 -5.31 16.02
CA THR A 236 -31.11 -5.35 17.33
C THR A 236 -30.48 -4.37 18.30
N ASP A 237 -31.26 -3.90 19.29
CA ASP A 237 -30.78 -2.87 20.24
C ASP A 237 -29.56 -3.28 21.05
N TYR A 238 -29.47 -4.56 21.45
CA TYR A 238 -28.32 -5.04 22.21
C TYR A 238 -27.04 -5.08 21.36
N VAL A 239 -27.15 -5.39 20.06
CA VAL A 239 -25.99 -5.35 19.16
C VAL A 239 -25.58 -3.90 18.87
N ARG A 240 -26.55 -2.97 18.72
CA ARG A 240 -26.26 -1.54 18.60
C ARG A 240 -25.56 -0.99 19.84
N ALA A 241 -26.05 -1.36 21.03
CA ALA A 241 -25.42 -0.98 22.29
C ALA A 241 -24.01 -1.55 22.42
N PHE A 242 -23.80 -2.78 21.99
CA PHE A 242 -22.46 -3.40 21.96
C PHE A 242 -21.51 -2.68 21.02
N VAL A 243 -21.92 -2.41 19.79
CA VAL A 243 -21.09 -1.72 18.78
C VAL A 243 -20.71 -0.29 19.22
N ASN A 244 -21.56 0.36 20.04
CA ASN A 244 -21.29 1.72 20.58
C ASN A 244 -20.51 1.71 21.90
N LEU A 245 -20.02 0.56 22.38
CA LEU A 245 -19.23 0.47 23.60
C LEU A 245 -17.88 1.16 23.40
N SER A 246 -17.45 1.97 24.38
CA SER A 246 -16.09 2.50 24.44
C SER A 246 -15.22 1.64 25.37
N LEU A 247 -14.05 1.25 24.88
CA LEU A 247 -13.01 0.56 25.65
C LEU A 247 -11.81 1.47 25.91
N ASP A 248 -11.92 2.77 25.61
CA ASP A 248 -10.88 3.75 25.86
C ASP A 248 -10.58 3.88 27.35
N LYS A 249 -9.30 3.82 27.70
CA LYS A 249 -8.85 3.95 29.08
C LYS A 249 -8.97 5.41 29.52
N PRO A 250 -9.80 5.72 30.54
CA PRO A 250 -9.91 7.07 31.09
C PRO A 250 -8.64 7.47 31.87
N ASP A 251 -8.53 8.77 32.22
CA ASP A 251 -7.47 9.24 33.12
C ASP A 251 -7.58 8.53 34.49
N GLU A 252 -6.46 7.99 34.98
CA GLU A 252 -6.39 7.29 36.26
C GLU A 252 -6.73 8.20 37.47
N LYS A 253 -6.70 9.52 37.29
CA LYS A 253 -7.12 10.49 38.26
C LYS A 253 -8.64 10.50 38.47
N GLU A 254 -9.41 10.11 37.46
CA GLU A 254 -10.86 9.97 37.52
C GLU A 254 -11.24 8.57 38.04
N GLN A 255 -11.01 8.33 39.33
CA GLN A 255 -11.14 6.99 39.94
C GLN A 255 -12.48 6.30 39.65
N GLY A 256 -13.59 7.03 39.60
CA GLY A 256 -14.91 6.49 39.35
C GLY A 256 -15.04 5.90 37.96
N GLU A 257 -14.62 6.67 36.92
CA GLU A 257 -14.62 6.24 35.52
C GLU A 257 -13.59 5.14 35.29
N PHE A 258 -12.43 5.20 35.93
CA PHE A 258 -11.40 4.16 35.83
C PHE A 258 -11.89 2.81 36.37
N TYR A 259 -12.58 2.77 37.53
CA TYR A 259 -13.15 1.52 38.07
C TYR A 259 -14.32 1.01 37.24
N ARG A 260 -15.10 1.90 36.64
CA ARG A 260 -16.12 1.55 35.66
C ARG A 260 -15.52 0.90 34.44
N TRP A 261 -14.50 1.51 33.84
CA TRP A 261 -13.74 0.97 32.70
C TRP A 261 -13.16 -0.41 33.01
N GLN A 262 -12.53 -0.60 34.19
CA GLN A 262 -12.01 -1.91 34.59
C GLN A 262 -13.08 -3.01 34.55
N ARG A 263 -14.29 -2.72 35.04
CA ARG A 263 -15.41 -3.68 35.02
C ARG A 263 -15.86 -4.01 33.59
N ILE A 264 -16.00 -2.99 32.75
CA ILE A 264 -16.39 -3.14 31.34
C ILE A 264 -15.35 -3.99 30.59
N VAL A 265 -14.07 -3.68 30.74
CA VAL A 265 -12.97 -4.44 30.12
C VAL A 265 -12.94 -5.88 30.63
N ALA A 266 -13.15 -6.10 31.92
CA ALA A 266 -13.22 -7.44 32.51
C ALA A 266 -14.38 -8.26 31.93
N ALA A 267 -15.58 -7.66 31.81
CA ALA A 267 -16.74 -8.28 31.19
C ALA A 267 -16.52 -8.53 29.68
N TYR A 268 -15.92 -7.58 28.97
CA TYR A 268 -15.59 -7.74 27.56
C TYR A 268 -14.58 -8.90 27.33
N LYS A 269 -13.50 -8.98 28.10
CA LYS A 269 -12.55 -10.09 28.02
C LYS A 269 -13.23 -11.43 28.32
N THR A 270 -14.15 -11.46 29.29
CA THR A 270 -14.95 -12.65 29.60
C THR A 270 -15.91 -12.99 28.45
N LEU A 271 -16.51 -12.01 27.80
CA LEU A 271 -17.32 -12.21 26.60
C LEU A 271 -16.53 -12.83 25.45
N LEU A 272 -15.30 -12.36 25.20
CA LEU A 272 -14.39 -12.95 24.22
C LEU A 272 -14.12 -14.43 24.54
N TYR A 273 -13.82 -14.74 25.79
CA TYR A 273 -13.58 -16.13 26.23
C TYR A 273 -14.79 -17.04 25.99
N VAL A 274 -15.99 -16.58 26.37
CA VAL A 274 -17.24 -17.34 26.18
C VAL A 274 -17.55 -17.49 24.68
N ALA A 275 -17.18 -16.54 23.86
CA ALA A 275 -17.34 -16.58 22.41
C ALA A 275 -16.34 -17.53 21.71
N GLY A 276 -15.33 -18.04 22.42
CA GLY A 276 -14.35 -18.99 21.90
C GLY A 276 -13.04 -18.38 21.40
N PHE A 277 -12.76 -17.11 21.73
CA PHE A 277 -11.44 -16.52 21.47
C PHE A 277 -10.42 -17.12 22.44
N GLU A 278 -9.36 -17.73 21.92
CA GLU A 278 -8.30 -18.34 22.72
C GLU A 278 -7.56 -17.27 23.54
N PRO A 279 -7.53 -17.35 24.89
CA PRO A 279 -6.84 -16.33 25.69
C PRO A 279 -5.33 -16.50 25.63
N PRO A 280 -4.56 -15.40 25.74
CA PRO A 280 -3.12 -15.47 25.97
C PRO A 280 -2.82 -16.22 27.28
N SER A 281 -1.63 -16.85 27.34
CA SER A 281 -1.20 -17.56 28.55
C SER A 281 -1.11 -16.60 29.75
N GLY A 282 -1.68 -17.01 30.89
CA GLY A 282 -1.57 -16.27 32.14
C GLY A 282 -2.55 -15.08 32.29
N VAL A 283 -3.52 -14.94 31.39
CA VAL A 283 -4.56 -13.87 31.53
C VAL A 283 -5.36 -14.04 32.81
N ARG A 284 -5.40 -13.00 33.63
CA ARG A 284 -6.23 -12.89 34.81
C ARG A 284 -7.18 -11.71 34.68
N ILE A 285 -8.39 -11.89 35.19
CA ILE A 285 -9.43 -10.87 35.23
C ILE A 285 -9.42 -10.24 36.62
N GLN A 286 -9.19 -8.94 36.68
CA GLN A 286 -9.15 -8.18 37.90
C GLN A 286 -9.90 -6.85 37.76
N PHE A 287 -10.75 -6.53 38.73
CA PHE A 287 -11.45 -5.24 38.80
C PHE A 287 -11.92 -4.94 40.20
N ARG A 288 -12.17 -3.67 40.52
CA ARG A 288 -12.64 -3.24 41.81
C ARG A 288 -14.11 -3.60 42.05
N VAL A 289 -14.37 -4.26 43.21
CA VAL A 289 -15.71 -4.56 43.69
C VAL A 289 -15.78 -4.27 45.22
N ASN A 290 -16.89 -3.74 45.70
CA ASN A 290 -17.14 -3.57 47.11
C ASN A 290 -17.64 -4.87 47.76
N GLN A 291 -17.46 -5.01 49.09
CA GLN A 291 -17.82 -6.23 49.80
C GLN A 291 -19.32 -6.56 49.73
N GLN A 292 -20.19 -5.53 49.65
CA GLN A 292 -21.63 -5.74 49.56
C GLN A 292 -22.02 -6.38 48.23
N VAL A 293 -21.52 -5.85 47.13
CA VAL A 293 -21.71 -6.46 45.79
C VAL A 293 -21.18 -7.89 45.76
N GLN A 294 -19.97 -8.13 46.28
CA GLN A 294 -19.37 -9.48 46.34
C GLN A 294 -20.25 -10.46 47.12
N ARG A 295 -20.85 -10.04 48.25
CA ARG A 295 -21.78 -10.88 49.03
C ARG A 295 -23.06 -11.21 48.26
N LEU A 296 -23.65 -10.23 47.58
CA LEU A 296 -24.86 -10.41 46.80
C LEU A 296 -24.62 -11.34 45.59
N VAL A 297 -23.48 -11.17 44.92
CA VAL A 297 -23.09 -12.06 43.81
C VAL A 297 -22.86 -13.50 44.29
N ASN A 298 -22.12 -13.68 45.41
CA ASN A 298 -21.88 -15.00 46.01
C ASN A 298 -23.19 -15.69 46.42
N ALA A 299 -24.20 -14.95 46.89
CA ALA A 299 -25.50 -15.52 47.24
C ALA A 299 -26.27 -16.10 46.06
N ARG A 300 -25.90 -15.72 44.82
CA ARG A 300 -26.49 -16.25 43.57
C ARG A 300 -25.62 -17.25 42.85
N ALA A 301 -24.41 -17.50 43.34
CA ALA A 301 -23.50 -18.48 42.80
C ALA A 301 -23.75 -19.90 43.31
N SER A 302 -23.44 -20.90 42.53
CA SER A 302 -23.51 -22.31 42.90
C SER A 302 -22.36 -22.73 43.85
N GLY A 303 -21.58 -21.79 44.38
CA GLY A 303 -20.43 -22.02 45.28
C GLY A 303 -19.72 -20.70 45.60
N SER A 304 -18.66 -20.74 46.42
CA SER A 304 -17.88 -19.54 46.70
C SER A 304 -17.04 -19.12 45.51
N LEU A 305 -17.30 -17.90 45.00
CA LEU A 305 -16.55 -17.30 43.91
C LEU A 305 -15.36 -16.49 44.45
N PRO A 306 -14.24 -16.45 43.73
CA PRO A 306 -13.09 -15.62 44.12
C PRO A 306 -13.44 -14.15 44.13
N ASP A 307 -12.72 -13.39 44.96
CA ASP A 307 -12.84 -11.92 44.99
C ASP A 307 -12.15 -11.33 43.74
N PRO A 308 -12.87 -10.59 42.88
CA PRO A 308 -12.30 -9.93 41.72
C PRO A 308 -11.12 -9.00 42.01
N ASN A 309 -11.06 -8.43 43.24
CA ASN A 309 -9.94 -7.58 43.67
C ASN A 309 -8.60 -8.34 43.67
N ASN A 310 -8.61 -9.67 43.88
CA ASN A 310 -7.42 -10.52 43.92
C ASN A 310 -7.10 -11.16 42.57
N GLY A 311 -7.93 -10.93 41.56
CA GLY A 311 -7.83 -11.53 40.24
C GLY A 311 -8.31 -12.97 40.18
N MET A 312 -8.92 -13.35 39.08
CA MET A 312 -9.52 -14.67 38.84
C MET A 312 -9.23 -15.17 37.42
N SER A 313 -9.43 -16.46 37.16
CA SER A 313 -9.38 -17.02 35.81
C SER A 313 -10.59 -16.58 34.99
N LEU A 314 -10.51 -16.69 33.66
CA LEU A 314 -11.63 -16.39 32.75
C LEU A 314 -12.87 -17.26 33.01
N GLU A 315 -12.67 -18.54 33.34
CA GLU A 315 -13.79 -19.42 33.70
C GLU A 315 -14.46 -18.99 35.01
N GLN A 316 -13.68 -18.57 36.00
CA GLN A 316 -14.21 -18.01 37.24
C GLN A 316 -14.92 -16.67 36.99
N ALA A 317 -14.37 -15.84 36.10
CA ALA A 317 -15.00 -14.57 35.71
C ALA A 317 -16.35 -14.81 35.01
N LYS A 318 -16.46 -15.80 34.15
CA LYS A 318 -17.72 -16.21 33.52
C LYS A 318 -18.77 -16.57 34.58
N GLN A 319 -18.41 -17.39 35.57
CA GLN A 319 -19.29 -17.76 36.67
C GLN A 319 -19.70 -16.53 37.50
N TRP A 320 -18.71 -15.66 37.79
CA TRP A 320 -18.92 -14.43 38.57
C TRP A 320 -19.90 -13.46 37.85
N PHE A 321 -19.68 -13.16 36.56
CA PHE A 321 -20.54 -12.29 35.79
C PHE A 321 -21.95 -12.89 35.55
N THR A 322 -22.06 -14.21 35.44
CA THR A 322 -23.34 -14.91 35.39
C THR A 322 -24.13 -14.73 36.69
N ALA A 323 -23.48 -14.89 37.84
CA ALA A 323 -24.08 -14.64 39.17
C ALA A 323 -24.40 -13.17 39.40
N ALA A 324 -23.54 -12.23 38.95
CA ALA A 324 -23.76 -10.80 39.01
C ALA A 324 -25.01 -10.37 38.23
N ARG A 325 -25.22 -10.92 37.04
CA ARG A 325 -26.47 -10.68 36.29
C ARG A 325 -27.70 -11.15 37.05
N ALA A 326 -27.66 -12.34 37.62
CA ALA A 326 -28.78 -12.88 38.39
C ALA A 326 -29.05 -12.01 39.64
N ALA A 327 -28.00 -11.60 40.36
CA ALA A 327 -28.13 -10.72 41.52
C ALA A 327 -28.73 -9.36 41.15
N ASN A 328 -28.34 -8.77 40.02
CA ASN A 328 -28.85 -7.48 39.56
C ASN A 328 -30.30 -7.54 39.06
N GLN A 329 -30.80 -8.72 38.64
CA GLN A 329 -32.20 -8.90 38.26
C GLN A 329 -33.15 -8.92 39.47
N ASP A 330 -32.70 -9.48 40.58
CA ASP A 330 -33.55 -9.58 41.78
C ASP A 330 -33.53 -8.30 42.61
N ASP A 331 -32.33 -7.71 42.78
CA ASP A 331 -32.14 -6.42 43.47
C ASP A 331 -30.96 -5.69 42.80
N LEU A 332 -31.15 -4.42 42.48
CA LEU A 332 -30.11 -3.59 41.87
C LEU A 332 -28.83 -3.60 42.76
N LEU A 333 -27.71 -3.98 42.15
CA LEU A 333 -26.43 -4.02 42.85
C LEU A 333 -26.01 -2.60 43.26
N PRO A 334 -25.71 -2.35 44.56
CA PRO A 334 -25.47 -1.01 45.05
C PRO A 334 -24.12 -0.46 44.59
N SER A 335 -24.13 0.76 44.08
CA SER A 335 -22.91 1.54 43.83
C SER A 335 -22.41 2.19 45.13
N SER A 336 -21.10 2.45 45.21
CA SER A 336 -20.53 3.30 46.25
C SER A 336 -20.94 4.78 46.13
N THR A 337 -21.43 5.19 44.98
CA THR A 337 -21.94 6.54 44.73
C THR A 337 -23.46 6.53 44.85
N PRO A 338 -24.04 7.33 45.78
CA PRO A 338 -25.50 7.40 45.97
C PRO A 338 -26.21 7.77 44.65
N GLY A 339 -27.30 7.09 44.35
CA GLY A 339 -28.11 7.33 43.15
C GLY A 339 -27.63 6.64 41.86
N ASN A 340 -26.46 5.99 41.87
CA ASN A 340 -25.95 5.23 40.73
C ASN A 340 -26.08 3.71 40.96
N ASN A 341 -26.33 2.96 39.90
CA ASN A 341 -26.30 1.51 39.92
C ASN A 341 -24.87 1.04 39.65
N TRP A 342 -24.47 -0.06 40.31
CA TRP A 342 -23.17 -0.68 40.05
C TRP A 342 -23.08 -1.27 38.62
N VAL A 343 -24.20 -1.80 38.12
CA VAL A 343 -24.39 -2.27 36.74
C VAL A 343 -25.03 -1.14 35.94
N ASP A 344 -24.26 -0.48 35.11
CA ASP A 344 -24.76 0.46 34.11
C ASP A 344 -25.24 -0.24 32.83
N ASP A 345 -25.83 0.49 31.88
CA ASP A 345 -26.38 -0.04 30.66
C ASP A 345 -25.33 -0.80 29.80
N SER A 346 -24.10 -0.31 29.77
CA SER A 346 -23.00 -0.93 29.05
C SER A 346 -22.60 -2.28 29.65
N LEU A 347 -22.46 -2.33 30.97
CA LEU A 347 -22.16 -3.56 31.69
C LEU A 347 -23.33 -4.54 31.59
N GLN A 348 -24.58 -4.07 31.76
CA GLN A 348 -25.78 -4.90 31.62
C GLN A 348 -25.83 -5.57 30.25
N ASN A 349 -25.55 -4.82 29.18
CA ASN A 349 -25.52 -5.37 27.84
C ASN A 349 -24.47 -6.49 27.69
N LEU A 350 -23.26 -6.31 28.24
CA LEU A 350 -22.22 -7.35 28.24
C LEU A 350 -22.63 -8.59 29.04
N LEU A 351 -23.27 -8.40 30.21
CA LEU A 351 -23.79 -9.50 31.02
C LEU A 351 -24.88 -10.29 30.28
N ASP A 352 -25.78 -9.59 29.57
CA ASP A 352 -26.82 -10.19 28.76
C ASP A 352 -26.21 -11.01 27.61
N MET A 353 -25.16 -10.50 26.95
CA MET A 353 -24.46 -11.20 25.90
C MET A 353 -23.69 -12.43 26.40
N ILE A 354 -23.01 -12.36 27.55
CA ILE A 354 -22.31 -13.50 28.19
C ILE A 354 -23.30 -14.63 28.51
N THR A 355 -24.46 -14.29 29.05
CA THR A 355 -25.46 -15.25 29.51
C THR A 355 -26.46 -15.67 28.44
N GLN A 356 -26.45 -15.03 27.29
CA GLN A 356 -27.46 -15.18 26.22
C GLN A 356 -28.91 -14.92 26.67
N LYS A 357 -29.11 -14.05 27.65
CA LYS A 357 -30.43 -13.73 28.22
C LYS A 357 -30.60 -12.22 28.34
N ARG A 358 -31.79 -11.68 28.07
CA ARG A 358 -32.13 -10.27 28.19
C ARG A 358 -33.49 -10.10 28.90
N GLY A 359 -33.61 -9.00 29.66
CA GLY A 359 -34.84 -8.69 30.39
C GLY A 359 -35.30 -9.87 31.26
N ASN A 360 -36.55 -10.27 31.15
CA ASN A 360 -37.13 -11.41 31.88
C ASN A 360 -36.61 -12.78 31.38
N ASN A 361 -35.30 -12.92 31.16
CA ASN A 361 -34.63 -14.14 30.69
C ASN A 361 -35.00 -14.59 29.26
N SER A 362 -35.52 -13.68 28.40
CA SER A 362 -35.67 -13.97 26.98
C SER A 362 -34.31 -14.29 26.33
N TYR A 363 -34.30 -15.32 25.49
CA TYR A 363 -33.10 -15.77 24.81
C TYR A 363 -32.64 -14.76 23.73
N ILE A 364 -31.32 -14.49 23.66
CA ILE A 364 -30.67 -13.74 22.62
C ILE A 364 -29.46 -14.52 22.08
N SER A 365 -29.00 -14.22 20.87
CA SER A 365 -27.79 -14.84 20.31
C SER A 365 -26.53 -14.55 21.12
N GLY A 366 -26.47 -13.39 21.78
CA GLY A 366 -25.42 -12.98 22.71
C GLY A 366 -24.02 -13.13 22.08
N TYR A 367 -23.08 -13.77 22.80
CA TYR A 367 -21.69 -13.94 22.38
C TYR A 367 -21.53 -14.68 21.02
N ARG A 368 -22.51 -15.46 20.58
CA ARG A 368 -22.40 -16.24 19.32
C ARG A 368 -22.27 -15.36 18.09
N ILE A 369 -22.71 -14.11 18.16
CA ILE A 369 -22.56 -13.17 17.04
C ILE A 369 -21.09 -12.82 16.75
N LEU A 370 -20.17 -13.09 17.68
CA LEU A 370 -18.75 -12.78 17.57
C LEU A 370 -17.93 -13.88 16.87
N SER A 371 -18.55 -15.04 16.60
CA SER A 371 -17.84 -16.24 16.09
C SER A 371 -17.02 -16.00 14.83
N ASP A 372 -17.55 -15.16 13.91
CA ASP A 372 -16.88 -14.87 12.64
C ASP A 372 -15.60 -14.03 12.80
N SER A 373 -15.49 -13.34 13.94
CA SER A 373 -14.31 -12.51 14.25
C SER A 373 -13.14 -13.30 14.87
N ILE A 374 -13.36 -14.58 15.29
CA ILE A 374 -12.32 -15.41 15.92
C ILE A 374 -11.11 -15.59 15.01
N ARG A 375 -11.33 -15.71 13.70
CA ARG A 375 -10.28 -15.89 12.68
C ARG A 375 -9.24 -14.76 12.63
N TYR A 376 -9.56 -13.58 13.17
CA TYR A 376 -8.69 -12.40 13.21
C TYR A 376 -7.93 -12.24 14.51
N HIS A 377 -8.21 -13.10 15.47
CA HIS A 377 -7.56 -13.11 16.76
C HIS A 377 -6.36 -14.05 16.77
N SER A 378 -5.28 -13.65 17.45
CA SER A 378 -4.14 -14.51 17.80
C SER A 378 -3.72 -14.24 19.23
N PRO A 379 -3.73 -15.27 20.13
CA PRO A 379 -3.29 -15.12 21.51
C PRO A 379 -1.77 -14.91 21.64
N ARG A 380 -1.00 -15.23 20.61
CA ARG A 380 0.48 -15.17 20.61
C ARG A 380 1.02 -13.76 20.37
N ARG A 381 0.19 -12.86 19.83
CA ARG A 381 0.60 -11.50 19.52
C ARG A 381 0.61 -10.63 20.78
N THR A 382 1.80 -10.11 21.10
CA THR A 382 2.02 -9.23 22.26
C THR A 382 2.20 -7.76 21.88
N GLN A 383 2.49 -7.47 20.60
CA GLN A 383 2.74 -6.13 20.10
C GLN A 383 1.74 -5.72 19.02
N ASP A 384 1.55 -4.43 18.87
CA ASP A 384 0.84 -3.83 17.75
C ASP A 384 1.58 -4.15 16.44
N VAL A 385 0.93 -4.92 15.57
CA VAL A 385 1.50 -5.36 14.29
C VAL A 385 1.90 -4.15 13.41
N ALA A 386 1.11 -3.08 13.42
CA ALA A 386 1.43 -1.90 12.63
C ALA A 386 2.69 -1.20 13.17
N GLN A 387 2.89 -1.17 14.49
CA GLN A 387 4.12 -0.65 15.10
C GLN A 387 5.33 -1.55 14.83
N GLU A 388 5.17 -2.86 14.86
CA GLU A 388 6.22 -3.84 14.54
C GLU A 388 6.69 -3.67 13.09
N ILE A 389 5.74 -3.56 12.16
CA ILE A 389 6.01 -3.30 10.73
C ILE A 389 6.77 -1.97 10.57
N TYR A 390 6.32 -0.91 11.24
CA TYR A 390 7.02 0.37 11.19
C TYR A 390 8.47 0.26 11.67
N ASN A 391 8.72 -0.47 12.75
CA ASN A 391 10.06 -0.71 13.27
C ASN A 391 10.95 -1.47 12.27
N HIS A 392 10.41 -2.45 11.54
CA HIS A 392 11.13 -3.12 10.46
C HIS A 392 11.48 -2.16 9.32
N LEU A 393 10.57 -1.26 8.95
CA LEU A 393 10.81 -0.26 7.91
C LEU A 393 11.91 0.74 8.33
N VAL A 394 11.91 1.18 9.58
CA VAL A 394 12.99 2.03 10.13
C VAL A 394 14.35 1.33 10.09
N GLN A 395 14.38 0.01 10.22
CA GLN A 395 15.59 -0.78 10.08
C GLN A 395 16.06 -0.95 8.62
N GLY A 396 15.25 -0.54 7.64
CA GLY A 396 15.55 -0.67 6.21
C GLY A 396 15.15 -2.02 5.61
N LYS A 397 14.27 -2.78 6.28
CA LYS A 397 13.80 -4.08 5.79
C LYS A 397 12.75 -3.95 4.70
N ILE A 398 12.61 -5.00 3.91
CA ILE A 398 11.52 -5.19 2.95
C ILE A 398 10.40 -5.94 3.68
N VAL A 399 9.24 -5.32 3.81
CA VAL A 399 8.05 -5.92 4.40
C VAL A 399 7.08 -6.28 3.30
N ILE A 400 6.65 -7.54 3.22
CA ILE A 400 5.66 -8.00 2.25
C ILE A 400 4.39 -8.41 2.99
N LEU A 401 3.31 -7.67 2.75
CA LEU A 401 1.99 -8.00 3.27
C LEU A 401 1.27 -8.85 2.24
N ASP A 402 1.27 -10.16 2.44
CA ASP A 402 0.52 -11.09 1.58
C ASP A 402 -0.97 -11.02 1.92
N LEU A 403 -1.67 -10.26 1.09
CA LEU A 403 -3.09 -10.01 1.17
C LEU A 403 -3.91 -10.88 0.19
N SER A 404 -3.28 -11.86 -0.45
CA SER A 404 -3.94 -12.75 -1.41
C SER A 404 -5.01 -13.65 -0.76
N VAL A 405 -4.90 -13.86 0.56
CA VAL A 405 -5.80 -14.69 1.36
C VAL A 405 -6.52 -13.83 2.40
N GLY A 406 -7.82 -14.08 2.59
CA GLY A 406 -8.65 -13.40 3.58
C GLY A 406 -9.79 -12.57 2.97
N ASP A 407 -10.67 -12.07 3.83
CA ASP A 407 -11.79 -11.21 3.44
C ASP A 407 -11.30 -9.84 2.93
N ALA A 408 -11.85 -9.36 1.81
CA ALA A 408 -11.42 -8.13 1.14
C ALA A 408 -11.52 -6.89 2.05
N ARG A 409 -12.59 -6.78 2.85
CA ARG A 409 -12.84 -5.63 3.74
C ARG A 409 -11.83 -5.56 4.89
N ILE A 410 -11.39 -6.72 5.35
CA ILE A 410 -10.41 -6.79 6.44
C ILE A 410 -9.02 -6.52 5.92
N ARG A 411 -8.71 -7.02 4.71
CA ARG A 411 -7.48 -6.65 4.02
C ARG A 411 -7.34 -5.14 3.89
N GLU A 412 -8.41 -4.48 3.43
CA GLU A 412 -8.48 -3.02 3.31
C GLU A 412 -8.25 -2.33 4.66
N LYS A 413 -8.92 -2.80 5.73
CA LYS A 413 -8.76 -2.23 7.08
C LYS A 413 -7.35 -2.37 7.61
N VAL A 414 -6.79 -3.58 7.58
CA VAL A 414 -5.43 -3.85 8.07
C VAL A 414 -4.42 -3.03 7.27
N SER A 415 -4.59 -2.98 5.95
CA SER A 415 -3.76 -2.15 5.07
C SER A 415 -3.82 -0.67 5.47
N THR A 416 -5.02 -0.15 5.72
CA THR A 416 -5.24 1.25 6.11
C THR A 416 -4.67 1.54 7.49
N GLN A 417 -4.79 0.63 8.45
CA GLN A 417 -4.20 0.79 9.79
C GLN A 417 -2.66 0.87 9.72
N ILE A 418 -2.04 -0.03 8.96
CA ILE A 418 -0.59 -0.04 8.77
C ILE A 418 -0.12 1.25 8.07
N ALA A 419 -0.79 1.65 6.99
CA ALA A 419 -0.49 2.89 6.28
C ALA A 419 -0.65 4.13 7.16
N SER A 420 -1.73 4.18 7.97
CA SER A 420 -1.97 5.25 8.95
C SER A 420 -0.85 5.33 9.99
N LYS A 421 -0.40 4.19 10.51
CA LYS A 421 0.69 4.14 11.50
C LYS A 421 2.02 4.63 10.90
N ILE A 422 2.35 4.19 9.68
CA ILE A 422 3.54 4.65 8.96
C ILE A 422 3.49 6.16 8.77
N PHE A 423 2.36 6.68 8.30
CA PHE A 423 2.17 8.11 8.06
C PHE A 423 2.27 8.93 9.35
N GLN A 424 1.54 8.53 10.39
CA GLN A 424 1.50 9.24 11.69
C GLN A 424 2.87 9.27 12.36
N ASN A 425 3.59 8.14 12.40
CA ASN A 425 4.92 8.08 13.01
C ASN A 425 5.93 8.92 12.23
N SER A 426 5.93 8.87 10.90
CA SER A 426 6.81 9.69 10.06
C SER A 426 6.49 11.19 10.20
N MET A 427 5.21 11.55 10.26
CA MET A 427 4.76 12.92 10.51
C MET A 427 5.18 13.39 11.92
N SER A 428 5.02 12.55 12.95
CA SER A 428 5.43 12.87 14.33
C SER A 428 6.93 13.15 14.43
N ASN A 429 7.77 12.33 13.78
CA ASN A 429 9.20 12.57 13.71
C ASN A 429 9.51 13.94 13.07
N PHE A 430 8.85 14.24 11.94
CA PHE A 430 9.04 15.52 11.25
C PHE A 430 8.63 16.72 12.14
N VAL A 431 7.47 16.64 12.81
CA VAL A 431 6.97 17.73 13.67
C VAL A 431 7.84 17.91 14.91
N SER A 432 8.43 16.84 15.44
CA SER A 432 9.36 16.91 16.59
C SER A 432 10.79 17.31 16.20
N GLY A 433 11.04 17.67 14.93
CA GLY A 433 12.37 18.06 14.45
C GLY A 433 13.32 16.88 14.22
N GLN A 434 12.83 15.66 14.31
CA GLN A 434 13.59 14.46 13.97
C GLN A 434 13.48 14.17 12.46
N THR A 435 14.53 13.57 11.92
CA THR A 435 14.52 13.15 10.52
C THR A 435 13.62 11.92 10.33
N PRO A 436 12.53 11.99 9.52
CA PRO A 436 11.73 10.82 9.22
C PRO A 436 12.53 9.74 8.49
N PRO A 437 12.22 8.44 8.69
CA PRO A 437 12.84 7.37 7.94
C PRO A 437 12.45 7.42 6.46
N ASN A 438 13.36 6.99 5.58
CA ASN A 438 13.01 6.81 4.16
C ASN A 438 12.19 5.54 4.00
N ILE A 439 10.97 5.66 3.50
CA ILE A 439 10.05 4.52 3.30
C ILE A 439 9.47 4.56 1.89
N VAL A 440 9.47 3.42 1.20
CA VAL A 440 8.80 3.23 -0.08
C VAL A 440 7.61 2.29 0.09
N VAL A 441 6.44 2.76 -0.30
CA VAL A 441 5.17 2.03 -0.22
C VAL A 441 4.78 1.59 -1.63
N TYR A 442 4.65 0.29 -1.84
CA TYR A 442 4.20 -0.30 -3.10
C TYR A 442 2.78 -0.83 -2.94
N ILE A 443 1.87 -0.43 -3.84
CA ILE A 443 0.46 -0.84 -3.82
C ILE A 443 0.10 -1.47 -5.16
N GLU A 444 -0.30 -2.73 -5.13
CA GLU A 444 -0.95 -3.37 -6.28
C GLU A 444 -2.45 -3.12 -6.28
N GLU A 445 -3.04 -3.12 -7.48
CA GLU A 445 -4.46 -2.85 -7.71
C GLU A 445 -4.95 -1.62 -6.90
N ALA A 446 -4.19 -0.52 -7.01
CA ALA A 446 -4.29 0.66 -6.18
C ALA A 446 -5.68 1.32 -6.21
N HIS A 447 -6.47 1.10 -7.25
CA HIS A 447 -7.85 1.59 -7.35
C HIS A 447 -8.75 1.07 -6.19
N ASN A 448 -8.39 -0.06 -5.55
CA ASN A 448 -9.11 -0.58 -4.38
C ASN A 448 -8.82 0.20 -3.09
N LEU A 449 -7.65 0.85 -2.99
CA LEU A 449 -7.21 1.57 -1.79
C LEU A 449 -7.21 3.10 -1.98
N ILE A 450 -7.09 3.57 -3.22
CA ILE A 450 -6.98 4.98 -3.56
C ILE A 450 -7.99 5.31 -4.67
N GLY A 451 -9.24 4.96 -4.45
CA GLY A 451 -10.33 5.11 -5.41
C GLY A 451 -10.84 6.56 -5.53
N LYS A 452 -11.50 6.84 -6.64
CA LYS A 452 -12.05 8.16 -7.00
C LYS A 452 -13.06 8.73 -5.98
N GLY A 453 -13.76 7.86 -5.25
CA GLY A 453 -14.79 8.23 -4.27
C GLY A 453 -14.29 8.49 -2.85
N MET A 454 -12.98 8.37 -2.59
CA MET A 454 -12.40 8.56 -1.26
C MET A 454 -12.25 10.03 -0.91
N ASP A 455 -12.44 10.37 0.36
CA ASP A 455 -12.17 11.71 0.86
C ASP A 455 -10.66 11.96 0.99
N LEU A 456 -10.23 13.19 0.65
CA LEU A 456 -8.82 13.59 0.75
C LEU A 456 -8.26 13.59 2.18
N THR A 457 -9.12 13.53 3.18
CA THR A 457 -8.75 13.42 4.61
C THR A 457 -8.48 11.99 5.04
N GLU A 458 -8.88 11.01 4.23
CA GLU A 458 -8.60 9.60 4.50
C GLU A 458 -7.11 9.26 4.38
N THR A 459 -6.71 8.16 5.00
CA THR A 459 -5.28 7.78 5.14
C THR A 459 -4.56 7.68 3.80
N TRP A 460 -5.12 6.97 2.82
CA TRP A 460 -4.46 6.71 1.56
C TRP A 460 -4.32 7.95 0.66
N PRO A 461 -5.38 8.73 0.40
CA PRO A 461 -5.25 9.99 -0.33
C PRO A 461 -4.32 10.98 0.36
N ARG A 462 -4.34 11.04 1.68
CA ARG A 462 -3.43 11.88 2.47
C ARG A 462 -1.97 11.44 2.34
N LEU A 463 -1.70 10.15 2.47
CA LEU A 463 -0.36 9.58 2.28
C LEU A 463 0.15 9.89 0.88
N ALA A 464 -0.68 9.71 -0.15
CA ALA A 464 -0.30 10.00 -1.52
C ALA A 464 -0.03 11.50 -1.75
N LYS A 465 -0.78 12.41 -1.11
CA LYS A 465 -0.62 13.85 -1.25
C LYS A 465 0.56 14.42 -0.45
N GLU A 466 0.69 14.00 0.80
CA GLU A 466 1.58 14.61 1.77
C GLU A 466 2.83 13.75 2.10
N GLY A 467 2.82 12.46 1.74
CA GLY A 467 3.83 11.49 2.15
C GLY A 467 5.26 11.89 1.79
N ALA A 468 5.44 12.50 0.63
CA ALA A 468 6.75 12.99 0.17
C ALA A 468 7.43 13.93 1.18
N LYS A 469 6.65 14.80 1.85
CA LYS A 469 7.14 15.69 2.91
C LYS A 469 7.73 14.93 4.10
N TYR A 470 7.24 13.74 4.35
CA TYR A 470 7.64 12.86 5.45
C TYR A 470 8.54 11.71 4.99
N ARG A 471 9.19 11.86 3.82
CA ARG A 471 10.08 10.88 3.20
C ARG A 471 9.40 9.54 2.87
N ILE A 472 8.09 9.57 2.63
CA ILE A 472 7.35 8.41 2.16
C ILE A 472 7.18 8.52 0.65
N SER A 473 7.72 7.55 -0.08
CA SER A 473 7.53 7.37 -1.52
C SER A 473 6.32 6.48 -1.77
N LEU A 474 5.60 6.71 -2.84
CA LEU A 474 4.46 5.89 -3.24
C LEU A 474 4.67 5.35 -4.66
N VAL A 475 4.68 4.03 -4.80
CA VAL A 475 4.63 3.33 -6.08
C VAL A 475 3.30 2.59 -6.15
N TYR A 476 2.47 2.92 -7.11
CA TYR A 476 1.16 2.31 -7.24
C TYR A 476 0.94 1.71 -8.62
N ALA A 477 0.39 0.50 -8.65
CA ALA A 477 0.07 -0.22 -9.87
C ALA A 477 -1.44 -0.41 -10.00
N THR A 478 -1.98 -0.15 -11.19
CA THR A 478 -3.39 -0.40 -11.51
C THR A 478 -3.61 -0.64 -12.99
N GLN A 479 -4.70 -1.32 -13.32
CA GLN A 479 -5.23 -1.43 -14.69
C GLN A 479 -6.37 -0.44 -14.95
N GLU A 480 -6.94 0.16 -13.89
CA GLU A 480 -8.08 1.06 -13.94
C GLU A 480 -7.68 2.48 -13.55
N VAL A 481 -7.20 3.25 -14.54
CA VAL A 481 -6.77 4.64 -14.34
C VAL A 481 -7.96 5.53 -13.98
N THR A 482 -9.09 5.33 -14.67
CA THR A 482 -10.32 6.11 -14.47
C THR A 482 -10.97 5.92 -13.10
N SER A 483 -10.62 4.84 -12.40
CA SER A 483 -11.05 4.55 -11.03
C SER A 483 -10.15 5.18 -9.96
N MET A 484 -8.99 5.72 -10.34
CA MET A 484 -8.04 6.38 -9.43
C MET A 484 -8.50 7.77 -9.03
N HIS A 485 -8.09 8.20 -7.85
CA HIS A 485 -8.36 9.56 -7.38
C HIS A 485 -7.59 10.59 -8.23
N PRO A 486 -8.26 11.60 -8.88
CA PRO A 486 -7.62 12.52 -9.83
C PRO A 486 -6.44 13.30 -9.23
N ASN A 487 -6.54 13.72 -7.95
CA ASN A 487 -5.45 14.45 -7.29
C ASN A 487 -4.18 13.62 -7.13
N ILE A 488 -4.25 12.29 -7.15
CA ILE A 488 -3.09 11.42 -7.06
C ILE A 488 -2.42 11.34 -8.42
N LEU A 489 -3.20 11.16 -9.47
CA LEU A 489 -2.70 11.21 -10.85
C LEU A 489 -2.03 12.55 -11.14
N ALA A 490 -2.68 13.67 -10.78
CA ALA A 490 -2.15 15.02 -10.99
C ALA A 490 -0.80 15.30 -10.27
N ASN A 491 -0.54 14.61 -9.19
CA ASN A 491 0.69 14.77 -8.41
C ASN A 491 1.73 13.65 -8.67
N THR A 492 1.51 12.82 -9.68
CA THR A 492 2.44 11.75 -10.04
C THR A 492 3.58 12.29 -10.88
N GLU A 493 4.80 12.00 -10.49
CA GLU A 493 6.02 12.46 -11.14
C GLU A 493 6.60 11.45 -12.14
N ASN A 494 6.46 10.14 -11.84
CA ASN A 494 7.01 9.07 -12.68
C ASN A 494 5.90 8.18 -13.22
N TRP A 495 5.99 7.85 -14.51
CA TRP A 495 4.98 7.11 -15.22
C TRP A 495 5.58 5.96 -16.01
N PHE A 496 5.07 4.76 -15.79
CA PHE A 496 5.37 3.55 -16.54
C PHE A 496 4.07 2.99 -17.07
N ILE A 497 3.78 3.25 -18.36
CA ILE A 497 2.49 2.92 -18.96
C ILE A 497 2.68 1.84 -20.00
N THR A 498 2.10 0.67 -19.77
CA THR A 498 2.04 -0.44 -20.72
C THR A 498 0.72 -0.43 -21.49
N HIS A 499 0.35 -1.53 -22.12
CA HIS A 499 -0.91 -1.67 -22.84
C HIS A 499 -2.12 -1.35 -21.96
N LEU A 500 -3.02 -0.51 -22.50
CA LEU A 500 -4.34 -0.19 -21.98
C LEU A 500 -5.39 -0.53 -23.05
N ASN A 501 -6.46 -1.22 -22.68
CA ASN A 501 -7.47 -1.71 -23.62
C ASN A 501 -8.65 -0.76 -23.87
N ASN A 502 -8.65 0.40 -23.21
CA ASN A 502 -9.78 1.33 -23.24
C ASN A 502 -9.31 2.77 -23.52
N LEU A 503 -9.92 3.40 -24.53
CA LEU A 503 -9.66 4.81 -24.85
C LEU A 503 -9.99 5.77 -23.70
N ARG A 504 -10.92 5.41 -22.80
CA ARG A 504 -11.25 6.25 -21.63
C ARG A 504 -10.05 6.37 -20.69
N GLU A 505 -9.34 5.26 -20.45
CA GLU A 505 -8.15 5.21 -19.60
C GLU A 505 -7.04 6.12 -20.17
N ILE A 506 -6.87 6.12 -21.49
CA ILE A 506 -5.87 6.95 -22.16
C ILE A 506 -6.26 8.43 -22.14
N LYS A 507 -7.53 8.76 -22.36
CA LYS A 507 -8.02 10.14 -22.26
C LYS A 507 -7.87 10.71 -20.85
N GLU A 508 -8.03 9.88 -19.82
CA GLU A 508 -7.77 10.31 -18.44
C GLU A 508 -6.29 10.63 -18.26
N LEU A 509 -5.37 9.81 -18.76
CA LEU A 509 -3.93 10.04 -18.69
C LEU A 509 -3.50 11.29 -19.46
N ALA A 510 -4.10 11.55 -20.63
CA ALA A 510 -3.80 12.70 -21.47
C ALA A 510 -4.08 14.06 -20.78
N GLN A 511 -4.88 14.07 -19.71
CA GLN A 511 -5.12 15.27 -18.89
C GLN A 511 -3.90 15.64 -18.03
N PHE A 512 -3.04 14.68 -17.71
CA PHE A 512 -1.92 14.89 -16.78
C PHE A 512 -0.56 14.99 -17.46
N TYR A 513 -0.42 14.38 -18.64
CA TYR A 513 0.80 14.43 -19.46
C TYR A 513 0.51 14.07 -20.93
N ASP A 514 1.47 14.33 -21.83
CA ASP A 514 1.41 14.12 -23.28
C ASP A 514 1.31 12.64 -23.73
N PHE A 515 0.41 11.86 -23.15
CA PHE A 515 0.20 10.46 -23.55
C PHE A 515 -0.76 10.29 -24.71
N ASP A 516 -1.44 11.35 -25.12
CA ASP A 516 -2.37 11.31 -26.27
C ASP A 516 -1.67 10.94 -27.56
N ASP A 517 -0.45 11.41 -27.77
CA ASP A 517 0.39 11.06 -28.94
C ASP A 517 0.70 9.55 -29.03
N PHE A 518 0.58 8.82 -27.93
CA PHE A 518 0.81 7.38 -27.84
C PHE A 518 -0.48 6.55 -27.80
N SER A 519 -1.65 7.15 -27.94
CA SER A 519 -2.96 6.52 -27.76
C SER A 519 -3.13 5.26 -28.58
N GLU A 520 -2.83 5.32 -29.90
CA GLU A 520 -2.94 4.15 -30.77
C GLU A 520 -1.96 3.03 -30.38
N SER A 521 -0.75 3.40 -30.00
CA SER A 521 0.27 2.42 -29.65
C SER A 521 0.04 1.81 -28.26
N LEU A 522 -0.57 2.54 -27.33
CA LEU A 522 -0.96 2.02 -26.02
C LEU A 522 -2.10 1.01 -26.12
N ILE A 523 -3.04 1.20 -27.09
CA ILE A 523 -4.13 0.25 -27.34
C ILE A 523 -3.67 -0.97 -28.12
N ARG A 524 -2.79 -0.79 -29.14
CA ARG A 524 -2.45 -1.87 -30.07
C ARG A 524 -1.31 -2.75 -29.59
N ALA A 525 -0.34 -2.20 -28.87
CA ALA A 525 0.86 -2.94 -28.48
C ALA A 525 0.65 -3.70 -27.16
N GLN A 526 0.23 -4.95 -27.26
CA GLN A 526 -0.03 -5.86 -26.14
C GLN A 526 1.21 -6.63 -25.66
N ASP A 527 2.38 -6.31 -26.18
CA ASP A 527 3.63 -7.00 -25.84
C ASP A 527 4.02 -6.79 -24.37
N VAL A 528 4.43 -7.87 -23.73
CA VAL A 528 4.90 -7.86 -22.34
C VAL A 528 6.15 -6.98 -22.19
N GLY A 529 6.12 -6.07 -21.23
CA GLY A 529 7.22 -5.18 -20.90
C GLY A 529 7.43 -4.03 -21.90
N PHE A 530 6.53 -3.82 -22.87
CA PHE A 530 6.60 -2.64 -23.73
C PHE A 530 5.87 -1.46 -23.05
N ALA A 531 6.65 -0.51 -22.55
CA ALA A 531 6.14 0.62 -21.78
C ALA A 531 6.47 1.97 -22.43
N ARG A 532 5.66 3.00 -22.09
CA ARG A 532 6.00 4.42 -22.26
C ARG A 532 6.41 4.93 -20.91
N VAL A 533 7.67 5.34 -20.81
CA VAL A 533 8.29 5.74 -19.55
C VAL A 533 8.52 7.24 -19.55
N LYS A 534 8.06 7.90 -18.50
CA LYS A 534 8.34 9.30 -18.20
C LYS A 534 8.76 9.38 -16.74
N THR A 535 9.94 9.91 -16.49
CA THR A 535 10.43 10.14 -15.12
C THR A 535 10.56 11.62 -14.81
N LEU A 536 10.71 11.96 -13.55
CA LEU A 536 10.89 13.34 -13.12
C LEU A 536 12.11 13.98 -13.78
N SER A 537 13.23 13.26 -13.83
CA SER A 537 14.49 13.77 -14.43
C SER A 537 14.47 13.79 -15.95
N GLY A 538 13.76 12.86 -16.61
CA GLY A 538 13.68 12.77 -18.07
C GLY A 538 12.62 13.71 -18.64
N PRO A 539 12.93 14.58 -19.62
CA PRO A 539 11.95 15.50 -20.21
C PRO A 539 10.96 14.82 -21.17
N PHE A 540 11.28 13.65 -21.70
CA PHE A 540 10.52 13.01 -22.78
C PHE A 540 9.79 11.75 -22.29
N VAL A 541 8.69 11.41 -22.98
CA VAL A 541 8.08 10.07 -22.91
C VAL A 541 8.87 9.15 -23.85
N VAL A 542 9.52 8.15 -23.28
CA VAL A 542 10.38 7.22 -24.02
C VAL A 542 9.68 5.86 -24.18
N PRO A 543 9.56 5.33 -25.42
CA PRO A 543 9.07 3.97 -25.62
C PRO A 543 10.18 2.97 -25.31
N VAL A 544 9.97 2.12 -24.30
CA VAL A 544 10.98 1.23 -23.72
C VAL A 544 10.50 -0.21 -23.74
N GLN A 545 11.33 -1.11 -24.19
CA GLN A 545 11.22 -2.53 -23.84
C GLN A 545 11.90 -2.72 -22.50
N ILE A 546 11.12 -2.86 -21.46
CA ILE A 546 11.61 -3.11 -20.09
C ILE A 546 12.31 -4.47 -20.05
N ASP A 547 13.47 -4.52 -19.43
CA ASP A 547 14.21 -5.77 -19.23
C ASP A 547 13.47 -6.69 -18.28
N LYS A 548 13.57 -7.99 -18.47
CA LYS A 548 13.02 -8.95 -17.51
C LYS A 548 13.89 -8.93 -16.25
N PHE A 549 13.25 -8.80 -15.09
CA PHE A 549 13.93 -8.94 -13.80
C PHE A 549 14.66 -10.29 -13.73
N ASN A 550 15.93 -10.25 -13.39
CA ASN A 550 16.77 -11.43 -13.27
C ASN A 550 17.00 -11.77 -11.78
N PRO A 551 16.22 -12.70 -11.21
CA PRO A 551 16.32 -13.05 -9.80
C PRO A 551 17.65 -13.71 -9.43
N GLU A 552 18.25 -14.47 -10.34
CA GLU A 552 19.52 -15.17 -10.10
C GLU A 552 20.69 -14.18 -10.01
N ALA A 553 20.75 -13.23 -10.95
CA ALA A 553 21.76 -12.18 -10.93
C ALA A 553 21.64 -11.28 -9.70
N GLU A 554 20.41 -10.93 -9.30
CA GLU A 554 20.19 -10.10 -8.12
C GLU A 554 20.53 -10.84 -6.82
N LYS A 555 20.17 -12.13 -6.72
CA LYS A 555 20.55 -12.96 -5.59
C LYS A 555 22.07 -13.10 -5.47
N GLN A 556 22.78 -13.34 -6.58
CA GLN A 556 24.23 -13.39 -6.61
C GLN A 556 24.85 -12.08 -6.08
N ARG A 557 24.33 -10.93 -6.54
CA ARG A 557 24.78 -9.61 -6.04
C ARG A 557 24.63 -9.48 -4.53
N VAL A 558 23.48 -9.89 -3.99
CA VAL A 558 23.21 -9.83 -2.54
C VAL A 558 24.15 -10.75 -1.78
N ASP A 559 24.36 -11.96 -2.25
CA ASP A 559 25.26 -12.94 -1.64
C ASP A 559 26.73 -12.44 -1.63
N ASP A 560 27.16 -11.78 -2.72
CA ASP A 560 28.52 -11.21 -2.82
C ASP A 560 28.72 -10.03 -1.88
N LEU A 561 27.71 -9.16 -1.72
CA LEU A 561 27.76 -8.07 -0.74
C LEU A 561 27.86 -8.60 0.70
N MET A 562 27.16 -9.67 1.02
CA MET A 562 27.21 -10.28 2.36
C MET A 562 28.56 -10.93 2.66
N LYS A 563 29.24 -11.46 1.65
CA LYS A 563 30.59 -12.01 1.81
C LYS A 563 31.61 -10.91 2.07
N ASN A 564 31.52 -9.82 1.28
CA ASN A 564 32.46 -8.70 1.38
C ASN A 564 32.25 -7.81 2.62
N GLY A 565 31.05 -7.79 3.19
CA GLY A 565 30.74 -7.06 4.44
C GLY A 565 31.09 -7.82 5.73
N LYS A 566 31.65 -9.05 5.61
CA LYS A 566 32.16 -9.84 6.75
C LYS A 566 33.68 -9.79 6.89
N GLU A 567 34.39 -9.13 5.96
CA GLU A 567 35.78 -8.75 6.08
C GLU A 567 35.92 -7.32 6.62
#